data_1e191d6bb109b99101fed8db33430f49
#
_entry.id   1e191d6bb109b99101fed8db33430f49
#
_cell.length_a   1.000
_cell.length_b   1.000
_cell.length_c   1.000
_cell.angle_alpha   90.00
_cell.angle_beta   90.00
_cell.angle_gamma   90.00
#
_symmetry.space_group_name_H-M   'P 1'
#
loop_
_entity.id
_entity.type
_entity.pdbx_description
1 polymer ?
#
loop_
_entity_poly.entity_id
_entity_poly.type
_entity_poly.pdbx_seq_one_letter_code
_entity_poly.pdbx_strand_id
1 'polypeptide(L)'
;MNFELPCVHVAPKKGPPCLDTRARMAQWPDALAHPVLVRIEAHKRGINSFQKSKSLGNSRLIRGRRFGYGARASCSCSAQPLVAERAAMDSFYAMEDRYGHRINYLRISITDRCNERCLYCMPQELQEWLPRAEVLNYDEITRLTRIASELGVRKIRVTGGEPLVRQDVLTLFKQLGELPKITDIGISTNGSLLGKPTESGETVAKRLVRYGVRTANISLDTLNRELYRAITGRDLLRQTMDGIAAARAAGFSQIKLNTVLMRGRNEGELADLVRFAAAESLLVRFIELMPVTATDVLTEKNFLPVAEAKRRLEEEFGPLIAEPEFKTNGPASYYCFKELKQRIGFIGAMTNLHFCESCNKLRLTCDGKLRPCLGSHLEFDIKAPMRQGADDEELKGFFRGVVDRKPQQHDFRNNYLPGRRMVAIGG
;
A
#
# COMPACT_ATOMS: atom_id res chain seq x y z
N MET A 1 -45.82 -54.45 -1.87
CA MET A 1 -46.52 -53.31 -2.48
C MET A 1 -45.48 -52.21 -2.68
N ASN A 2 -44.94 -52.14 -3.88
CA ASN A 2 -43.96 -51.11 -4.28
C ASN A 2 -44.73 -49.88 -4.73
N PHE A 3 -44.41 -48.72 -4.15
CA PHE A 3 -44.84 -47.42 -4.67
C PHE A 3 -43.64 -46.72 -5.30
N GLU A 4 -43.63 -46.68 -6.62
CA GLU A 4 -42.74 -45.83 -7.42
C GLU A 4 -43.32 -44.40 -7.41
N LEU A 5 -42.44 -43.40 -7.15
CA LEU A 5 -42.73 -41.98 -7.31
C LEU A 5 -42.15 -41.52 -8.65
N PRO A 6 -42.85 -40.70 -9.47
CA PRO A 6 -42.38 -40.29 -10.77
C PRO A 6 -41.33 -39.15 -10.67
N CYS A 7 -40.23 -39.33 -11.39
CA CYS A 7 -39.25 -38.27 -11.65
C CYS A 7 -39.86 -37.14 -12.50
N VAL A 8 -39.94 -35.97 -11.97
CA VAL A 8 -40.26 -34.75 -12.72
C VAL A 8 -38.96 -34.18 -13.29
N HIS A 9 -38.79 -34.31 -14.59
CA HIS A 9 -37.74 -33.60 -15.36
C HIS A 9 -38.09 -32.12 -15.44
N VAL A 10 -37.34 -31.28 -14.69
CA VAL A 10 -37.34 -29.83 -14.87
C VAL A 10 -36.25 -29.47 -15.88
N ALA A 11 -36.65 -29.02 -17.06
CA ALA A 11 -35.74 -28.50 -18.08
C ALA A 11 -35.04 -27.22 -17.58
N PRO A 12 -33.73 -27.00 -17.86
CA PRO A 12 -33.04 -25.80 -17.46
C PRO A 12 -33.56 -24.58 -18.25
N LYS A 13 -34.01 -23.54 -17.51
CA LYS A 13 -34.31 -22.22 -18.09
C LYS A 13 -33.04 -21.65 -18.69
N LYS A 14 -33.06 -21.34 -20.00
CA LYS A 14 -32.01 -20.59 -20.68
C LYS A 14 -31.82 -19.23 -19.98
N GLY A 15 -30.66 -19.01 -19.40
CA GLY A 15 -30.21 -17.70 -18.94
C GLY A 15 -29.98 -16.75 -20.12
N PRO A 16 -29.96 -15.43 -19.90
CA PRO A 16 -29.65 -14.48 -20.98
C PRO A 16 -28.25 -14.72 -21.54
N PRO A 17 -28.02 -14.40 -22.83
CA PRO A 17 -26.73 -14.68 -23.47
C PRO A 17 -25.62 -13.95 -22.78
N CYS A 18 -24.56 -14.66 -22.38
CA CYS A 18 -23.30 -14.08 -21.96
C CYS A 18 -22.77 -13.18 -23.06
N LEU A 19 -22.79 -11.89 -22.85
CA LEU A 19 -22.09 -10.93 -23.70
C LEU A 19 -20.58 -11.25 -23.62
N ASP A 20 -20.02 -11.56 -24.76
CA ASP A 20 -18.59 -11.86 -24.91
C ASP A 20 -17.76 -10.60 -24.61
N THR A 21 -17.30 -10.49 -23.38
CA THR A 21 -16.44 -9.38 -22.92
C THR A 21 -15.03 -9.45 -23.51
N ARG A 22 -14.68 -10.52 -24.24
CA ARG A 22 -13.37 -10.68 -24.88
C ARG A 22 -13.11 -9.70 -26.03
N ALA A 23 -14.16 -9.21 -26.67
CA ALA A 23 -14.01 -8.32 -27.83
C ALA A 23 -13.71 -6.85 -27.48
N ARG A 24 -13.85 -6.43 -26.24
CA ARG A 24 -13.70 -5.01 -25.85
C ARG A 24 -12.34 -4.61 -25.29
N MET A 25 -11.49 -5.56 -24.87
CA MET A 25 -10.16 -5.26 -24.35
C MET A 25 -9.02 -5.43 -25.37
N ALA A 26 -9.32 -5.91 -26.57
CA ALA A 26 -8.31 -6.19 -27.62
C ALA A 26 -7.85 -4.95 -28.42
N GLN A 27 -8.28 -3.73 -28.05
CA GLN A 27 -8.02 -2.51 -28.82
C GLN A 27 -7.29 -1.42 -28.01
N TRP A 28 -6.27 -1.82 -27.23
CA TRP A 28 -5.31 -0.82 -26.77
C TRP A 28 -4.33 -0.55 -27.90
N PRO A 29 -4.19 0.69 -28.39
CA PRO A 29 -3.26 0.98 -29.48
C PRO A 29 -1.82 0.70 -29.03
N ASP A 30 -1.04 0.08 -29.94
CA ASP A 30 0.42 -0.15 -29.81
C ASP A 30 1.27 1.13 -29.59
N ALA A 31 0.65 2.27 -29.45
CA ALA A 31 1.28 3.57 -29.26
C ALA A 31 2.05 3.75 -27.94
N LEU A 32 1.93 2.80 -26.99
CA LEU A 32 2.67 2.81 -25.73
C LEU A 32 3.93 1.90 -25.75
N ALA A 33 4.25 1.28 -26.89
CA ALA A 33 5.36 0.35 -27.06
C ALA A 33 6.49 0.88 -27.95
N HIS A 34 6.71 2.20 -28.06
CA HIS A 34 7.91 2.71 -28.73
C HIS A 34 9.06 2.87 -27.73
N PRO A 35 10.14 2.08 -27.86
CA PRO A 35 11.37 2.34 -27.13
C PRO A 35 12.01 3.62 -27.69
N VAL A 36 12.11 4.67 -26.89
CA VAL A 36 13.00 5.79 -27.18
C VAL A 36 14.41 5.28 -27.05
N LEU A 37 15.02 4.94 -28.17
CA LEU A 37 16.46 4.69 -28.29
C LEU A 37 17.20 6.00 -28.01
N VAL A 38 17.58 6.22 -26.75
CA VAL A 38 18.56 7.26 -26.41
C VAL A 38 19.94 6.71 -26.78
N ARG A 39 20.48 7.20 -27.90
CA ARG A 39 21.84 6.96 -28.34
C ARG A 39 22.77 7.71 -27.40
N ILE A 40 23.41 6.99 -26.46
CA ILE A 40 24.49 7.56 -25.65
C ILE A 40 25.76 7.48 -26.50
N GLU A 41 26.19 8.59 -27.09
CA GLU A 41 27.52 8.72 -27.67
C GLU A 41 28.56 8.86 -26.56
N ALA A 42 29.34 7.81 -26.38
CA ALA A 42 30.48 7.81 -25.48
C ALA A 42 31.62 8.62 -26.08
N HIS A 43 31.83 9.84 -25.60
CA HIS A 43 33.03 10.61 -25.92
C HIS A 43 34.21 10.06 -25.13
N LYS A 44 35.03 9.24 -25.81
CA LYS A 44 36.41 8.90 -25.38
C LYS A 44 37.28 10.16 -25.53
N ARG A 45 37.73 10.73 -24.42
CA ARG A 45 38.93 11.56 -24.39
C ARG A 45 39.94 10.92 -23.46
N GLY A 46 41.03 10.50 -24.07
CA GLY A 46 42.22 9.99 -23.39
C GLY A 46 42.99 11.08 -22.67
N ILE A 47 43.57 10.78 -21.56
CA ILE A 47 44.66 11.54 -20.97
C ILE A 47 45.78 10.57 -20.60
N ASN A 48 46.94 10.83 -21.20
CA ASN A 48 48.23 10.16 -21.00
C ASN A 48 48.82 10.44 -19.62
N SER A 49 49.55 9.42 -19.19
CA SER A 49 50.70 9.39 -18.31
C SER A 49 51.38 10.70 -17.91
N PHE A 50 51.73 10.85 -16.65
CA PHE A 50 53.03 11.42 -16.27
C PHE A 50 53.61 10.79 -14.99
N GLN A 51 54.92 10.71 -15.04
CA GLN A 51 55.89 9.96 -14.28
C GLN A 51 56.14 10.37 -12.82
N LYS A 52 56.81 9.43 -12.16
CA LYS A 52 57.51 9.51 -10.86
C LYS A 52 58.46 10.69 -10.76
N SER A 53 58.62 11.23 -9.54
CA SER A 53 59.94 11.67 -9.04
C SER A 53 60.07 11.47 -7.54
N LYS A 54 61.25 10.92 -7.17
CA LYS A 54 61.80 10.73 -5.83
C LYS A 54 62.53 12.00 -5.37
N SER A 55 62.60 12.27 -4.06
CA SER A 55 63.82 12.68 -3.29
C SER A 55 63.37 12.92 -1.84
N LEU A 56 63.87 12.26 -0.85
CA LEU A 56 65.13 12.35 -0.10
C LEU A 56 65.25 13.65 0.73
N GLY A 57 65.35 13.46 2.05
CA GLY A 57 66.14 14.37 2.87
C GLY A 57 65.75 14.60 4.31
N ASN A 58 66.36 13.81 5.20
CA ASN A 58 67.05 14.14 6.47
C ASN A 58 66.32 14.78 7.68
N SER A 59 66.23 13.93 8.69
CA SER A 59 66.88 14.03 10.05
C SER A 59 66.89 15.36 10.80
N ARG A 60 66.37 15.33 12.04
CA ARG A 60 67.15 15.64 13.28
C ARG A 60 66.40 15.21 14.54
N LEU A 61 67.18 14.47 15.36
CA LEU A 61 66.90 14.14 16.76
C LEU A 61 66.92 15.37 17.65
N ILE A 62 66.03 15.42 18.66
CA ILE A 62 66.32 16.01 19.98
C ILE A 62 65.73 15.12 21.10
N ARG A 63 66.60 14.77 22.06
CA ARG A 63 66.34 13.99 23.27
C ARG A 63 65.63 14.86 24.32
N GLY A 64 64.80 14.16 25.16
CA GLY A 64 64.84 14.62 26.55
C GLY A 64 63.56 14.39 27.38
N ARG A 65 63.64 13.35 28.18
CA ARG A 65 63.28 13.19 29.60
C ARG A 65 61.88 12.60 29.94
N ARG A 66 62.03 11.56 30.76
CA ARG A 66 61.04 10.77 31.52
C ARG A 66 60.35 11.59 32.62
N PHE A 67 59.14 11.19 32.90
CA PHE A 67 58.45 10.95 34.21
C PHE A 67 56.98 10.67 33.82
N GLY A 68 56.25 9.67 34.18
CA GLY A 68 56.21 8.84 35.33
C GLY A 68 54.74 8.67 35.75
N TYR A 69 54.22 7.43 35.76
CA TYR A 69 53.02 6.92 36.44
C TYR A 69 51.61 7.48 36.12
N GLY A 70 50.73 6.56 35.72
CA GLY A 70 49.29 6.73 35.76
C GLY A 70 48.52 5.88 34.75
N ALA A 71 48.61 4.54 34.85
CA ALA A 71 47.73 3.65 34.07
C ALA A 71 46.29 3.76 34.61
N ARG A 72 45.43 4.46 33.88
CA ARG A 72 43.96 4.25 33.94
C ARG A 72 43.59 3.51 32.67
N ALA A 73 43.32 2.23 32.80
CA ALA A 73 42.67 1.44 31.78
C ALA A 73 41.25 1.99 31.54
N SER A 74 41.07 2.83 30.54
CA SER A 74 39.75 3.16 30.02
C SER A 74 39.28 1.97 29.15
N CYS A 75 38.44 1.12 29.74
CA CYS A 75 37.70 0.12 29.01
C CYS A 75 36.69 0.84 28.12
N SER A 76 37.07 1.15 26.87
CA SER A 76 36.13 1.57 25.84
C SER A 76 35.38 0.34 25.32
N CYS A 77 34.28 -0.02 26.00
CA CYS A 77 33.30 -0.91 25.41
C CYS A 77 32.71 -0.22 24.18
N SER A 78 33.24 -0.55 23.01
CA SER A 78 32.65 -0.16 21.74
C SER A 78 31.29 -0.87 21.58
N ALA A 79 30.20 -0.13 21.67
CA ALA A 79 28.82 -0.62 21.49
C ALA A 79 28.48 -1.01 20.01
N GLN A 80 29.49 -1.16 19.14
CA GLN A 80 29.30 -1.44 17.73
C GLN A 80 28.98 -2.91 17.35
N PRO A 81 29.38 -3.98 18.08
CA PRO A 81 29.05 -5.34 17.67
C PRO A 81 27.55 -5.67 17.76
N LEU A 82 26.82 -5.11 18.72
CA LEU A 82 25.38 -5.41 18.91
C LEU A 82 24.46 -4.93 17.78
N VAL A 83 24.84 -3.88 17.06
CA VAL A 83 24.04 -3.36 15.93
C VAL A 83 24.28 -4.19 14.68
N ALA A 84 25.52 -4.63 14.44
CA ALA A 84 25.85 -5.48 13.31
C ALA A 84 25.29 -6.91 13.45
N GLU A 85 25.33 -7.48 14.66
CA GLU A 85 24.73 -8.78 14.95
C GLU A 85 23.20 -8.76 14.87
N ARG A 86 22.54 -7.68 15.33
CA ARG A 86 21.09 -7.48 15.13
C ARG A 86 20.72 -7.35 13.66
N ALA A 87 21.48 -6.59 12.88
CA ALA A 87 21.26 -6.46 11.44
C ALA A 87 21.47 -7.79 10.70
N ALA A 88 22.45 -8.60 11.10
CA ALA A 88 22.69 -9.94 10.56
C ALA A 88 21.58 -10.93 10.97
N MET A 89 21.11 -10.90 12.21
CA MET A 89 19.97 -11.71 12.66
C MET A 89 18.66 -11.27 11.97
N ASP A 90 18.40 -9.98 11.79
CA ASP A 90 17.23 -9.49 11.06
C ASP A 90 17.26 -9.88 9.58
N SER A 91 18.45 -10.03 8.99
CA SER A 91 18.62 -10.53 7.62
C SER A 91 18.30 -12.03 7.48
N PHE A 92 18.55 -12.83 8.50
CA PHE A 92 18.30 -14.27 8.48
C PHE A 92 16.79 -14.62 8.60
N TYR A 93 15.98 -13.72 9.16
CA TYR A 93 14.53 -13.90 9.33
C TYR A 93 13.68 -13.15 8.29
N ALA A 94 14.29 -12.43 7.35
CA ALA A 94 13.56 -11.67 6.36
C ALA A 94 12.89 -12.60 5.33
N MET A 95 11.58 -12.43 5.12
CA MET A 95 10.90 -13.01 3.96
C MET A 95 11.40 -12.28 2.71
N GLU A 96 12.06 -13.01 1.81
CA GLU A 96 12.54 -12.52 0.53
C GLU A 96 11.95 -13.38 -0.59
N ASP A 97 11.46 -12.75 -1.66
CA ASP A 97 10.94 -13.48 -2.80
C ASP A 97 12.08 -13.84 -3.79
N ARG A 98 11.76 -14.61 -4.83
CA ARG A 98 12.72 -15.07 -5.85
C ARG A 98 13.41 -13.95 -6.62
N TYR A 99 12.93 -12.71 -6.49
CA TYR A 99 13.40 -11.53 -7.21
C TYR A 99 14.17 -10.56 -6.30
N GLY A 100 14.43 -10.95 -5.05
CA GLY A 100 15.18 -10.17 -4.08
C GLY A 100 14.34 -9.10 -3.36
N HIS A 101 13.02 -9.15 -3.45
CA HIS A 101 12.17 -8.22 -2.72
C HIS A 101 12.01 -8.66 -1.26
N ARG A 102 12.41 -7.83 -0.32
CA ARG A 102 12.22 -8.07 1.12
C ARG A 102 10.81 -7.69 1.54
N ILE A 103 10.02 -8.68 1.94
CA ILE A 103 8.64 -8.50 2.36
C ILE A 103 8.57 -8.10 3.82
N ASN A 104 8.43 -6.83 4.09
CA ASN A 104 8.38 -6.26 5.44
C ASN A 104 7.08 -5.48 5.74
N TYR A 105 6.09 -5.55 4.83
CA TYR A 105 4.85 -4.80 4.91
C TYR A 105 3.65 -5.70 4.65
N LEU A 106 2.80 -5.90 5.68
CA LEU A 106 1.56 -6.66 5.58
C LEU A 106 0.35 -5.71 5.49
N ARG A 107 -0.47 -5.86 4.44
CA ARG A 107 -1.77 -5.22 4.35
C ARG A 107 -2.83 -6.21 4.81
N ILE A 108 -3.70 -5.79 5.72
CA ILE A 108 -4.67 -6.65 6.38
C ILE A 108 -6.08 -6.12 6.09
N SER A 109 -6.83 -6.80 5.24
CA SER A 109 -8.26 -6.57 5.12
C SER A 109 -8.96 -7.23 6.31
N ILE A 110 -9.76 -6.46 7.04
CA ILE A 110 -10.43 -6.97 8.23
C ILE A 110 -11.94 -7.17 8.02
N THR A 111 -12.48 -6.70 6.90
CA THR A 111 -13.90 -6.81 6.56
C THR A 111 -14.08 -6.59 5.06
N ASP A 112 -15.07 -7.23 4.48
CA ASP A 112 -15.57 -6.96 3.13
C ASP A 112 -16.64 -5.87 3.10
N ARG A 113 -17.17 -5.46 4.27
CA ARG A 113 -18.25 -4.45 4.40
C ARG A 113 -17.71 -3.04 4.29
N CYS A 114 -18.48 -2.18 3.60
CA CYS A 114 -18.19 -0.76 3.48
C CYS A 114 -19.47 0.05 3.58
N ASN A 115 -19.39 1.25 4.12
CA ASN A 115 -20.51 2.20 4.15
C ASN A 115 -20.60 3.07 2.88
N GLU A 116 -19.68 2.91 1.95
CA GLU A 116 -19.69 3.50 0.60
C GLU A 116 -19.80 2.43 -0.49
N ARG A 117 -20.05 2.89 -1.73
CA ARG A 117 -20.20 2.06 -2.93
C ARG A 117 -19.44 2.68 -4.10
N CYS A 118 -18.12 2.92 -3.90
CA CYS A 118 -17.30 3.59 -4.91
C CYS A 118 -17.31 2.82 -6.23
N LEU A 119 -17.54 3.54 -7.32
CA LEU A 119 -17.70 3.00 -8.68
C LEU A 119 -16.59 2.06 -9.10
N TYR A 120 -15.33 2.41 -8.76
CA TYR A 120 -14.14 1.65 -9.12
C TYR A 120 -13.81 0.50 -8.16
N CYS A 121 -14.55 0.36 -7.06
CA CYS A 121 -14.27 -0.61 -6.00
C CYS A 121 -15.35 -1.68 -5.88
N MET A 122 -16.60 -1.29 -6.05
CA MET A 122 -17.77 -2.14 -5.85
C MET A 122 -18.84 -1.87 -6.92
N PRO A 123 -19.48 -2.93 -7.48
CA PRO A 123 -20.73 -2.77 -8.21
C PRO A 123 -21.79 -2.13 -7.30
N GLN A 124 -22.65 -1.28 -7.86
CA GLN A 124 -23.70 -0.60 -7.09
C GLN A 124 -24.85 -1.52 -6.67
N GLU A 125 -24.96 -2.68 -7.29
CA GLU A 125 -26.01 -3.66 -7.07
C GLU A 125 -25.89 -4.38 -5.71
N LEU A 126 -26.93 -5.08 -5.32
CA LEU A 126 -26.99 -5.87 -4.09
C LEU A 126 -25.76 -6.75 -3.91
N GLN A 127 -25.10 -6.60 -2.77
CA GLN A 127 -23.87 -7.29 -2.43
C GLN A 127 -24.16 -8.38 -1.40
N GLU A 128 -23.83 -9.60 -1.73
CA GLU A 128 -23.67 -10.63 -0.70
C GLU A 128 -22.36 -10.39 0.06
N TRP A 129 -22.50 -10.28 1.37
CA TRP A 129 -21.36 -10.17 2.27
C TRP A 129 -20.94 -11.56 2.74
N LEU A 130 -19.67 -11.72 3.03
CA LEU A 130 -19.18 -12.95 3.65
C LEU A 130 -19.92 -13.24 4.97
N PRO A 131 -20.33 -14.48 5.20
CA PRO A 131 -20.83 -14.90 6.52
C PRO A 131 -19.80 -14.58 7.61
N ARG A 132 -20.30 -14.19 8.80
CA ARG A 132 -19.40 -13.78 9.91
C ARG A 132 -18.39 -14.87 10.29
N ALA A 133 -18.78 -16.15 10.20
CA ALA A 133 -17.90 -17.29 10.47
C ALA A 133 -16.75 -17.44 9.47
N GLU A 134 -16.91 -16.92 8.25
CA GLU A 134 -15.88 -16.96 7.22
C GLU A 134 -14.81 -15.86 7.40
N VAL A 135 -15.14 -14.79 8.13
CA VAL A 135 -14.22 -13.68 8.39
C VAL A 135 -13.33 -14.03 9.58
N LEU A 136 -12.03 -13.71 9.46
CA LEU A 136 -11.10 -13.85 10.58
C LEU A 136 -11.55 -13.02 11.79
N ASN A 137 -11.50 -13.58 13.00
CA ASN A 137 -11.68 -12.83 14.23
C ASN A 137 -10.42 -12.02 14.59
N TYR A 138 -10.48 -11.18 15.62
CA TYR A 138 -9.36 -10.29 15.97
C TYR A 138 -8.16 -11.06 16.53
N ASP A 139 -8.37 -12.14 17.24
CA ASP A 139 -7.28 -12.95 17.79
C ASP A 139 -6.54 -13.71 16.67
N GLU A 140 -7.28 -14.23 15.66
CA GLU A 140 -6.72 -14.84 14.47
C GLU A 140 -5.86 -13.84 13.69
N ILE A 141 -6.35 -12.61 13.47
CA ILE A 141 -5.61 -11.52 12.78
C ILE A 141 -4.35 -11.17 13.58
N THR A 142 -4.47 -11.05 14.90
CA THR A 142 -3.34 -10.71 15.78
C THR A 142 -2.29 -11.82 15.80
N ARG A 143 -2.71 -13.09 15.89
CA ARG A 143 -1.81 -14.25 15.79
C ARG A 143 -1.03 -14.28 14.49
N LEU A 144 -1.72 -14.15 13.34
CA LEU A 144 -1.07 -14.12 12.02
C LEU A 144 -0.14 -12.93 11.87
N THR A 145 -0.51 -11.75 12.40
CA THR A 145 0.33 -10.55 12.37
C THR A 145 1.59 -10.73 13.24
N ARG A 146 1.46 -11.35 14.40
CA ARG A 146 2.61 -11.67 15.26
C ARG A 146 3.57 -12.61 14.56
N ILE A 147 3.06 -13.70 13.97
CA ILE A 147 3.87 -14.67 13.19
C ILE A 147 4.58 -13.95 12.03
N ALA A 148 3.88 -13.14 11.26
CA ALA A 148 4.49 -12.34 10.18
C ALA A 148 5.58 -11.39 10.70
N SER A 149 5.40 -10.82 11.90
CA SER A 149 6.39 -9.95 12.52
C SER A 149 7.69 -10.68 12.91
N GLU A 150 7.59 -11.94 13.29
CA GLU A 150 8.73 -12.82 13.56
C GLU A 150 9.50 -13.16 12.29
N LEU A 151 8.83 -13.15 11.14
CA LEU A 151 9.40 -13.33 9.81
C LEU A 151 9.90 -12.03 9.14
N GLY A 152 9.99 -10.92 9.88
CA GLY A 152 10.56 -9.67 9.36
C GLY A 152 9.55 -8.61 8.94
N VAL A 153 8.24 -8.84 9.06
CA VAL A 153 7.24 -7.76 8.88
C VAL A 153 7.39 -6.75 10.03
N ARG A 154 7.52 -5.48 9.66
CA ARG A 154 7.65 -4.35 10.59
C ARG A 154 6.52 -3.33 10.44
N LYS A 155 5.85 -3.36 9.31
CA LYS A 155 4.80 -2.40 8.92
C LYS A 155 3.51 -3.14 8.65
N ILE A 156 2.40 -2.61 9.16
CA ILE A 156 1.07 -3.13 8.87
C ILE A 156 0.16 -2.00 8.42
N ARG A 157 -0.81 -2.35 7.57
CA ARG A 157 -1.87 -1.45 7.14
C ARG A 157 -3.20 -2.14 7.27
N VAL A 158 -3.99 -1.70 8.23
CA VAL A 158 -5.36 -2.17 8.38
C VAL A 158 -6.24 -1.49 7.34
N THR A 159 -7.02 -2.29 6.64
CA THR A 159 -7.93 -1.90 5.57
C THR A 159 -9.13 -2.85 5.56
N GLY A 160 -9.88 -2.90 4.47
CA GLY A 160 -11.03 -3.78 4.30
C GLY A 160 -11.85 -3.27 3.13
N GLY A 161 -13.17 -3.34 3.23
CA GLY A 161 -14.05 -2.33 2.69
C GLY A 161 -13.78 -1.03 3.44
N GLU A 162 -14.57 -0.72 4.45
CA GLU A 162 -14.21 0.32 5.43
C GLU A 162 -13.90 -0.34 6.79
N PRO A 163 -12.65 -0.29 7.27
CA PRO A 163 -12.29 -0.99 8.50
C PRO A 163 -13.05 -0.50 9.73
N LEU A 164 -13.40 0.79 9.77
CA LEU A 164 -14.06 1.41 10.92
C LEU A 164 -15.57 1.07 11.04
N VAL A 165 -16.16 0.38 10.06
CA VAL A 165 -17.54 -0.15 10.20
C VAL A 165 -17.57 -1.47 10.96
N ARG A 166 -16.43 -2.15 11.13
CA ARG A 166 -16.37 -3.40 11.84
C ARG A 166 -16.53 -3.14 13.34
N GLN A 167 -17.49 -3.85 13.95
CA GLN A 167 -17.79 -3.72 15.37
C GLN A 167 -16.52 -3.93 16.21
N ASP A 168 -16.36 -3.15 17.27
CA ASP A 168 -15.25 -3.24 18.24
C ASP A 168 -13.83 -3.19 17.63
N VAL A 169 -13.69 -2.57 16.45
CA VAL A 169 -12.42 -2.51 15.71
C VAL A 169 -11.27 -1.90 16.51
N LEU A 170 -11.56 -1.04 17.48
CA LEU A 170 -10.56 -0.43 18.36
C LEU A 170 -9.84 -1.47 19.23
N THR A 171 -10.51 -2.59 19.55
CA THR A 171 -9.89 -3.74 20.26
C THR A 171 -8.76 -4.34 19.41
N LEU A 172 -8.99 -4.54 18.11
CA LEU A 172 -7.94 -5.01 17.21
C LEU A 172 -6.75 -4.05 17.18
N PHE A 173 -6.99 -2.74 17.04
CA PHE A 173 -5.89 -1.77 17.01
C PHE A 173 -5.09 -1.76 18.31
N LYS A 174 -5.75 -1.97 19.46
CA LYS A 174 -5.07 -2.14 20.75
C LYS A 174 -4.17 -3.36 20.73
N GLN A 175 -4.69 -4.53 20.34
CA GLN A 175 -3.91 -5.78 20.24
C GLN A 175 -2.71 -5.64 19.29
N LEU A 176 -2.91 -5.02 18.11
CA LEU A 176 -1.84 -4.79 17.15
C LEU A 176 -0.77 -3.82 17.66
N GLY A 177 -1.17 -2.80 18.44
CA GLY A 177 -0.26 -1.84 19.08
C GLY A 177 0.63 -2.45 20.15
N GLU A 178 0.22 -3.58 20.72
CA GLU A 178 0.97 -4.33 21.73
C GLU A 178 2.04 -5.27 21.13
N LEU A 179 2.06 -5.45 19.78
CA LEU A 179 3.04 -6.31 19.11
C LEU A 179 4.42 -5.66 19.04
N PRO A 180 5.45 -6.15 19.76
CA PRO A 180 6.70 -5.42 19.97
C PRO A 180 7.57 -5.27 18.72
N LYS A 181 7.39 -6.15 17.72
CA LYS A 181 8.16 -6.11 16.47
C LYS A 181 7.51 -5.24 15.38
N ILE A 182 6.26 -4.82 15.57
CA ILE A 182 5.57 -3.92 14.64
C ILE A 182 5.90 -2.48 15.00
N THR A 183 6.55 -1.76 14.09
CA THR A 183 7.03 -0.40 14.30
C THR A 183 6.18 0.67 13.60
N ASP A 184 5.36 0.28 12.62
CA ASP A 184 4.50 1.19 11.86
C ASP A 184 3.11 0.58 11.64
N ILE A 185 2.11 1.12 12.31
CA ILE A 185 0.71 0.78 12.13
C ILE A 185 0.03 1.92 11.38
N GLY A 186 -0.62 1.58 10.28
CA GLY A 186 -1.40 2.53 9.52
C GLY A 186 -2.81 2.02 9.23
N ILE A 187 -3.69 2.95 8.87
CA ILE A 187 -5.05 2.67 8.44
C ILE A 187 -5.29 3.20 7.02
N SER A 188 -6.07 2.47 6.22
CA SER A 188 -6.71 2.99 4.99
C SER A 188 -8.21 3.04 5.24
N THR A 189 -8.83 4.20 5.04
CA THR A 189 -10.23 4.49 5.39
C THR A 189 -10.82 5.53 4.45
N ASN A 190 -12.13 5.56 4.29
CA ASN A 190 -12.83 6.68 3.65
C ASN A 190 -12.93 7.92 4.56
N GLY A 191 -12.51 7.80 5.82
CA GLY A 191 -12.44 8.91 6.77
C GLY A 191 -13.77 9.24 7.47
N SER A 192 -14.90 8.86 6.94
CA SER A 192 -16.24 9.29 7.43
C SER A 192 -16.54 8.94 8.89
N LEU A 193 -15.78 8.01 9.47
CA LEU A 193 -15.96 7.56 10.85
C LEU A 193 -14.88 8.03 11.82
N LEU A 194 -13.81 8.68 11.34
CA LEU A 194 -12.68 9.11 12.18
C LEU A 194 -13.07 10.17 13.22
N GLY A 195 -14.02 11.05 12.86
CA GLY A 195 -14.52 12.10 13.76
C GLY A 195 -15.57 11.63 14.76
N LYS A 196 -16.08 10.39 14.65
CA LYS A 196 -17.10 9.91 15.57
C LYS A 196 -16.60 9.82 17.01
N PRO A 197 -17.41 10.22 18.02
CA PRO A 197 -17.07 10.01 19.42
C PRO A 197 -17.11 8.52 19.75
N THR A 198 -16.19 8.09 20.61
CA THR A 198 -16.22 6.78 21.27
C THR A 198 -16.98 6.89 22.59
N GLU A 199 -17.22 5.78 23.26
CA GLU A 199 -17.86 5.75 24.58
C GLU A 199 -17.15 6.65 25.62
N SER A 200 -15.84 6.84 25.48
CA SER A 200 -15.05 7.74 26.34
C SER A 200 -15.13 9.21 25.95
N GLY A 201 -15.94 9.57 24.94
CA GLY A 201 -16.06 10.94 24.43
C GLY A 201 -14.92 11.39 23.51
N GLU A 202 -13.83 10.63 23.40
CA GLU A 202 -12.75 10.93 22.45
C GLU A 202 -13.15 10.51 21.03
N THR A 203 -12.60 11.17 20.01
CA THR A 203 -12.80 10.73 18.62
C THR A 203 -12.13 9.39 18.34
N VAL A 204 -12.67 8.63 17.39
CA VAL A 204 -12.06 7.40 16.87
C VAL A 204 -10.61 7.66 16.42
N ALA A 205 -10.36 8.78 15.73
CA ALA A 205 -9.01 9.18 15.33
C ALA A 205 -8.04 9.26 16.51
N LYS A 206 -8.46 9.89 17.62
CA LYS A 206 -7.61 10.03 18.83
C LYS A 206 -7.33 8.69 19.50
N ARG A 207 -8.34 7.79 19.55
CA ARG A 207 -8.15 6.43 20.08
C ARG A 207 -7.20 5.61 19.22
N LEU A 208 -7.27 5.72 17.90
CA LEU A 208 -6.35 5.05 16.97
C LEU A 208 -4.88 5.49 17.24
N VAL A 209 -4.63 6.79 17.36
CA VAL A 209 -3.28 7.31 17.67
C VAL A 209 -2.79 6.80 19.02
N ARG A 210 -3.66 6.75 20.03
CA ARG A 210 -3.35 6.19 21.36
C ARG A 210 -2.95 4.71 21.29
N TYR A 211 -3.53 3.94 20.38
CA TYR A 211 -3.19 2.54 20.12
C TYR A 211 -2.03 2.35 19.15
N GLY A 212 -1.25 3.42 18.88
CA GLY A 212 -0.02 3.34 18.10
C GLY A 212 -0.21 3.47 16.58
N VAL A 213 -1.41 3.80 16.10
CA VAL A 213 -1.62 4.06 14.66
C VAL A 213 -0.94 5.39 14.30
N ARG A 214 0.07 5.30 13.43
CA ARG A 214 0.91 6.44 13.06
C ARG A 214 0.45 7.14 11.78
N THR A 215 -0.09 6.40 10.82
CA THR A 215 -0.36 6.93 9.48
C THR A 215 -1.78 6.62 9.04
N ALA A 216 -2.46 7.61 8.44
CA ALA A 216 -3.77 7.45 7.82
C ALA A 216 -3.68 7.68 6.30
N ASN A 217 -4.24 6.77 5.51
CA ASN A 217 -4.57 7.02 4.11
C ASN A 217 -6.09 7.22 4.06
N ILE A 218 -6.51 8.41 3.69
CA ILE A 218 -7.93 8.77 3.60
C ILE A 218 -8.29 8.92 2.13
N SER A 219 -9.33 8.22 1.69
CA SER A 219 -9.82 8.34 0.31
C SER A 219 -10.60 9.64 0.16
N LEU A 220 -10.24 10.45 -0.85
CA LEU A 220 -10.93 11.67 -1.19
C LEU A 220 -10.73 11.95 -2.68
N ASP A 221 -11.75 11.63 -3.50
CA ASP A 221 -11.67 11.74 -4.95
C ASP A 221 -12.11 13.10 -5.48
N THR A 222 -12.82 13.90 -4.67
CA THR A 222 -13.38 15.20 -5.04
C THR A 222 -13.73 16.02 -3.80
N LEU A 223 -13.77 17.34 -3.93
CA LEU A 223 -14.28 18.29 -2.95
C LEU A 223 -15.73 18.71 -3.23
N ASN A 224 -16.28 18.32 -4.39
CA ASN A 224 -17.65 18.59 -4.79
C ASN A 224 -18.60 17.52 -4.22
N ARG A 225 -19.64 17.94 -3.50
CA ARG A 225 -20.59 17.03 -2.82
C ARG A 225 -21.38 16.13 -3.78
N GLU A 226 -21.83 16.68 -4.90
CA GLU A 226 -22.62 15.93 -5.87
C GLU A 226 -21.76 14.90 -6.59
N LEU A 227 -20.55 15.30 -6.99
CA LEU A 227 -19.58 14.40 -7.58
C LEU A 227 -19.10 13.33 -6.59
N TYR A 228 -18.90 13.69 -5.31
CA TYR A 228 -18.61 12.72 -4.26
C TYR A 228 -19.70 11.66 -4.16
N ARG A 229 -20.97 12.09 -4.10
CA ARG A 229 -22.11 11.17 -4.09
C ARG A 229 -22.17 10.31 -5.35
N ALA A 230 -21.88 10.88 -6.51
CA ALA A 230 -21.86 10.15 -7.78
C ALA A 230 -20.74 9.10 -7.83
N ILE A 231 -19.55 9.38 -7.26
CA ILE A 231 -18.41 8.46 -7.23
C ILE A 231 -18.60 7.40 -6.15
N THR A 232 -19.00 7.79 -4.93
CA THR A 232 -19.01 6.92 -3.76
C THR A 232 -20.37 6.25 -3.51
N GLY A 233 -21.41 6.62 -4.24
CA GLY A 233 -22.77 6.14 -4.03
C GLY A 233 -23.39 6.58 -2.70
N ARG A 234 -22.76 7.50 -1.95
CA ARG A 234 -23.20 8.00 -0.64
C ARG A 234 -22.86 9.47 -0.47
N ASP A 235 -23.68 10.18 0.30
CA ASP A 235 -23.45 11.59 0.65
C ASP A 235 -22.74 11.70 2.01
N LEU A 236 -21.46 11.35 2.03
CA LEU A 236 -20.64 11.35 3.24
C LEU A 236 -19.47 12.35 3.19
N LEU A 237 -19.42 13.25 2.21
CA LEU A 237 -18.30 14.20 2.06
C LEU A 237 -18.08 15.01 3.34
N ARG A 238 -19.14 15.55 3.96
CA ARG A 238 -19.03 16.32 5.21
C ARG A 238 -18.38 15.49 6.32
N GLN A 239 -18.87 14.27 6.52
CA GLN A 239 -18.31 13.37 7.54
C GLN A 239 -16.84 13.00 7.25
N THR A 240 -16.47 12.87 5.98
CA THR A 240 -15.08 12.65 5.56
C THR A 240 -14.21 13.86 5.88
N MET A 241 -14.70 15.09 5.61
CA MET A 241 -14.00 16.32 5.96
C MET A 241 -13.85 16.48 7.48
N ASP A 242 -14.91 16.23 8.25
CA ASP A 242 -14.86 16.21 9.72
C ASP A 242 -13.85 15.16 10.23
N GLY A 243 -13.78 14.00 9.57
CA GLY A 243 -12.83 12.94 9.87
C GLY A 243 -11.37 13.32 9.56
N ILE A 244 -11.12 14.06 8.47
CA ILE A 244 -9.79 14.61 8.15
C ILE A 244 -9.36 15.60 9.23
N ALA A 245 -10.25 16.52 9.64
CA ALA A 245 -9.99 17.47 10.71
C ALA A 245 -9.70 16.75 12.04
N ALA A 246 -10.49 15.73 12.38
CA ALA A 246 -10.26 14.91 13.57
C ALA A 246 -8.92 14.16 13.53
N ALA A 247 -8.52 13.63 12.37
CA ALA A 247 -7.23 12.97 12.19
C ALA A 247 -6.05 13.94 12.41
N ARG A 248 -6.15 15.18 11.89
CA ARG A 248 -5.14 16.23 12.13
C ARG A 248 -5.04 16.57 13.62
N ALA A 249 -6.18 16.82 14.26
CA ALA A 249 -6.25 17.14 15.67
C ALA A 249 -5.77 15.98 16.57
N ALA A 250 -5.91 14.73 16.12
CA ALA A 250 -5.45 13.55 16.85
C ALA A 250 -3.92 13.36 16.84
N GLY A 251 -3.17 14.00 15.92
CA GLY A 251 -1.73 13.93 15.86
C GLY A 251 -1.19 12.70 15.11
N PHE A 252 -1.86 12.22 14.06
CA PHE A 252 -1.24 11.26 13.14
C PHE A 252 0.08 11.83 12.59
N SER A 253 1.14 11.02 12.59
CA SER A 253 2.45 11.44 12.07
C SER A 253 2.40 11.79 10.58
N GLN A 254 1.52 11.15 9.83
CA GLN A 254 1.31 11.43 8.42
C GLN A 254 -0.11 11.08 7.97
N ILE A 255 -0.78 12.04 7.38
CA ILE A 255 -2.08 11.86 6.72
C ILE A 255 -1.87 12.01 5.21
N LYS A 256 -2.37 11.05 4.46
CA LYS A 256 -2.32 11.02 3.00
C LYS A 256 -3.73 10.97 2.44
N LEU A 257 -4.04 11.90 1.57
CA LEU A 257 -5.25 11.83 0.76
C LEU A 257 -4.96 10.96 -0.46
N ASN A 258 -5.81 10.01 -0.74
CA ASN A 258 -5.75 9.16 -1.92
C ASN A 258 -6.88 9.56 -2.86
N THR A 259 -6.55 9.93 -4.07
CA THR A 259 -7.47 10.31 -5.13
C THR A 259 -7.28 9.38 -6.32
N VAL A 260 -8.30 8.65 -6.70
CA VAL A 260 -8.29 7.85 -7.93
C VAL A 260 -8.57 8.77 -9.11
N LEU A 261 -7.68 8.75 -10.10
CA LEU A 261 -7.78 9.58 -11.30
C LEU A 261 -8.85 9.01 -12.24
N MET A 262 -9.85 9.81 -12.58
CA MET A 262 -10.95 9.43 -13.47
C MET A 262 -11.24 10.52 -14.49
N ARG A 263 -10.92 10.26 -15.76
CA ARG A 263 -11.26 11.14 -16.88
C ARG A 263 -12.78 11.31 -17.01
N GLY A 264 -13.23 12.52 -17.34
CA GLY A 264 -14.64 12.86 -17.45
C GLY A 264 -15.38 12.93 -16.11
N ARG A 265 -14.64 12.86 -14.97
CA ARG A 265 -15.22 12.99 -13.62
C ARG A 265 -14.46 14.00 -12.78
N ASN A 266 -13.30 13.64 -12.21
CA ASN A 266 -12.57 14.48 -11.26
C ASN A 266 -11.29 15.11 -11.83
N GLU A 267 -11.04 14.96 -13.11
CA GLU A 267 -9.83 15.51 -13.76
C GLU A 267 -9.75 17.05 -13.71
N GLY A 268 -10.87 17.73 -13.57
CA GLY A 268 -10.93 19.19 -13.39
C GLY A 268 -10.65 19.67 -11.96
N GLU A 269 -10.70 18.77 -10.96
CA GLU A 269 -10.56 19.14 -9.55
C GLU A 269 -9.15 18.85 -8.97
N LEU A 270 -8.21 18.37 -9.80
CA LEU A 270 -6.87 17.98 -9.32
C LEU A 270 -6.15 19.16 -8.65
N ALA A 271 -6.26 20.35 -9.22
CA ALA A 271 -5.66 21.56 -8.66
C ALA A 271 -6.29 21.95 -7.33
N ASP A 272 -7.60 21.85 -7.19
CA ASP A 272 -8.32 22.17 -5.94
C ASP A 272 -7.97 21.18 -4.82
N LEU A 273 -7.81 19.90 -5.14
CA LEU A 273 -7.33 18.89 -4.20
C LEU A 273 -5.88 19.17 -3.74
N VAL A 274 -5.02 19.68 -4.63
CA VAL A 274 -3.66 20.11 -4.26
C VAL A 274 -3.72 21.34 -3.35
N ARG A 275 -4.53 22.36 -3.68
CA ARG A 275 -4.73 23.56 -2.84
C ARG A 275 -5.27 23.18 -1.46
N PHE A 276 -6.28 22.32 -1.41
CA PHE A 276 -6.83 21.81 -0.15
C PHE A 276 -5.75 21.08 0.66
N ALA A 277 -5.00 20.17 0.05
CA ALA A 277 -3.93 19.45 0.73
C ALA A 277 -2.84 20.39 1.27
N ALA A 278 -2.49 21.43 0.53
CA ALA A 278 -1.54 22.46 0.95
C ALA A 278 -2.05 23.25 2.17
N ALA A 279 -3.29 23.74 2.11
CA ALA A 279 -3.93 24.49 3.20
C ALA A 279 -4.03 23.67 4.48
N GLU A 280 -4.30 22.38 4.37
CA GLU A 280 -4.46 21.46 5.48
C GLU A 280 -3.15 20.76 5.89
N SER A 281 -2.01 21.07 5.27
CA SER A 281 -0.71 20.42 5.48
C SER A 281 -0.76 18.91 5.32
N LEU A 282 -1.46 18.43 4.30
CA LEU A 282 -1.67 17.02 3.97
C LEU A 282 -0.84 16.63 2.74
N LEU A 283 -0.61 15.33 2.59
CA LEU A 283 0.05 14.77 1.41
C LEU A 283 -1.00 14.15 0.48
N VAL A 284 -1.26 14.77 -0.67
CA VAL A 284 -2.16 14.20 -1.68
C VAL A 284 -1.42 13.22 -2.59
N ARG A 285 -2.08 12.11 -2.95
CA ARG A 285 -1.58 11.10 -3.90
C ARG A 285 -2.63 10.78 -4.94
N PHE A 286 -2.26 10.95 -6.18
CA PHE A 286 -3.06 10.62 -7.34
C PHE A 286 -2.75 9.19 -7.80
N ILE A 287 -3.78 8.39 -7.99
CA ILE A 287 -3.68 6.94 -8.25
C ILE A 287 -4.37 6.64 -9.57
N GLU A 288 -3.67 6.00 -10.49
CA GLU A 288 -4.31 5.51 -11.72
C GLU A 288 -5.40 4.49 -11.42
N LEU A 289 -6.47 4.57 -12.17
CA LEU A 289 -7.53 3.59 -12.16
C LEU A 289 -6.97 2.22 -12.59
N MET A 290 -7.25 1.19 -11.82
CA MET A 290 -6.72 -0.17 -12.02
C MET A 290 -7.88 -1.16 -12.17
N PRO A 291 -7.71 -2.27 -12.92
CA PRO A 291 -8.73 -3.30 -13.08
C PRO A 291 -8.83 -4.20 -11.84
N VAL A 292 -9.15 -3.63 -10.67
CA VAL A 292 -9.20 -4.34 -9.38
C VAL A 292 -10.60 -4.83 -9.02
N THR A 293 -11.59 -4.51 -9.83
CA THR A 293 -12.98 -4.94 -9.67
C THR A 293 -13.63 -5.08 -11.06
N ALA A 294 -14.53 -6.04 -11.20
CA ALA A 294 -15.32 -6.22 -12.41
C ALA A 294 -16.42 -5.15 -12.48
N THR A 295 -16.04 -3.92 -12.83
CA THR A 295 -16.95 -2.80 -13.12
C THR A 295 -16.61 -2.23 -14.49
N ASP A 296 -17.61 -1.65 -15.16
CA ASP A 296 -17.43 -0.98 -16.46
C ASP A 296 -16.74 0.39 -16.35
N VAL A 297 -16.15 0.71 -15.19
CA VAL A 297 -15.54 2.03 -14.92
C VAL A 297 -14.17 2.18 -15.56
N LEU A 298 -13.39 1.10 -15.65
CA LEU A 298 -12.10 1.16 -16.35
C LEU A 298 -12.30 0.97 -17.84
N THR A 299 -12.38 2.07 -18.56
CA THR A 299 -12.40 2.13 -20.03
C THR A 299 -11.34 3.10 -20.49
N GLU A 300 -10.94 3.05 -21.77
CA GLU A 300 -10.04 4.05 -22.35
C GLU A 300 -10.57 5.48 -22.18
N LYS A 301 -11.89 5.67 -22.25
CA LYS A 301 -12.53 6.98 -22.06
C LYS A 301 -12.40 7.51 -20.64
N ASN A 302 -12.38 6.63 -19.63
CA ASN A 302 -12.36 7.03 -18.21
C ASN A 302 -10.95 6.97 -17.61
N PHE A 303 -9.98 6.36 -18.30
CA PHE A 303 -8.62 6.29 -17.82
C PHE A 303 -7.89 7.62 -17.98
N LEU A 304 -7.35 8.13 -16.88
CA LEU A 304 -6.51 9.32 -16.84
C LEU A 304 -5.11 8.91 -16.40
N PRO A 305 -4.12 8.87 -17.31
CA PRO A 305 -2.76 8.47 -16.97
C PRO A 305 -2.07 9.53 -16.10
N VAL A 306 -1.14 9.08 -15.24
CA VAL A 306 -0.34 9.95 -14.38
C VAL A 306 0.39 11.05 -15.17
N ALA A 307 0.88 10.75 -16.37
CA ALA A 307 1.57 11.73 -17.20
C ALA A 307 0.68 12.94 -17.54
N GLU A 308 -0.59 12.70 -17.87
CA GLU A 308 -1.54 13.77 -18.15
C GLU A 308 -1.95 14.54 -16.90
N ALA A 309 -2.16 13.82 -15.78
CA ALA A 309 -2.44 14.49 -14.52
C ALA A 309 -1.30 15.42 -14.08
N LYS A 310 -0.04 15.01 -14.29
CA LYS A 310 1.13 15.86 -14.05
C LYS A 310 1.12 17.11 -14.92
N ARG A 311 0.93 16.94 -16.23
CA ARG A 311 0.90 18.06 -17.18
C ARG A 311 -0.15 19.10 -16.79
N ARG A 312 -1.37 18.68 -16.45
CA ARG A 312 -2.45 19.59 -16.00
C ARG A 312 -2.08 20.34 -14.72
N LEU A 313 -1.42 19.69 -13.79
CA LEU A 313 -0.96 20.31 -12.55
C LEU A 313 0.23 21.24 -12.78
N GLU A 314 1.13 20.94 -13.74
CA GLU A 314 2.22 21.82 -14.14
C GLU A 314 1.75 23.08 -14.86
N GLU A 315 0.67 22.99 -15.62
CA GLU A 315 0.00 24.15 -16.25
C GLU A 315 -0.55 25.11 -15.19
N GLU A 316 -0.99 24.61 -14.04
CA GLU A 316 -1.57 25.42 -12.96
C GLU A 316 -0.54 25.95 -11.95
N PHE A 317 0.44 25.14 -11.57
CA PHE A 317 1.36 25.43 -10.46
C PHE A 317 2.82 25.56 -10.86
N GLY A 318 3.13 25.48 -12.16
CA GLY A 318 4.49 25.42 -12.65
C GLY A 318 5.12 24.01 -12.51
N PRO A 319 6.42 23.88 -12.81
CA PRO A 319 7.07 22.59 -12.97
C PRO A 319 7.12 21.75 -11.70
N LEU A 320 6.91 20.44 -11.87
CA LEU A 320 7.06 19.41 -10.84
C LEU A 320 8.52 18.99 -10.71
N ILE A 321 9.11 19.20 -9.55
CA ILE A 321 10.47 18.78 -9.21
C ILE A 321 10.40 17.41 -8.55
N ALA A 322 11.07 16.40 -9.12
CA ALA A 322 11.12 15.06 -8.57
C ALA A 322 11.88 15.04 -7.22
N GLU A 323 11.34 14.28 -6.25
CA GLU A 323 11.97 14.07 -4.94
C GLU A 323 12.22 12.56 -4.71
N PRO A 324 13.23 11.96 -5.35
CA PRO A 324 13.49 10.52 -5.28
C PRO A 324 13.88 10.05 -3.88
N GLU A 325 14.45 10.93 -3.05
CA GLU A 325 14.84 10.63 -1.67
C GLU A 325 13.63 10.63 -0.70
N PHE A 326 12.56 11.33 -1.04
CA PHE A 326 11.35 11.30 -0.23
C PHE A 326 10.56 10.03 -0.51
N LYS A 327 10.56 9.12 0.44
CA LYS A 327 9.88 7.82 0.33
C LYS A 327 8.88 7.64 1.47
N THR A 328 7.78 7.00 1.17
CA THR A 328 6.82 6.52 2.17
C THR A 328 6.65 5.00 2.03
N ASN A 329 5.75 4.40 2.82
CA ASN A 329 5.49 2.95 2.77
C ASN A 329 4.76 2.47 1.50
N GLY A 330 4.44 3.36 0.56
CA GLY A 330 3.70 3.06 -0.67
C GLY A 330 4.59 3.07 -1.91
N PRO A 331 4.03 2.69 -3.08
CA PRO A 331 4.73 2.70 -4.36
C PRO A 331 4.68 4.06 -5.07
N ALA A 332 4.31 5.14 -4.37
CA ALA A 332 4.19 6.46 -4.96
C ALA A 332 5.56 7.06 -5.26
N SER A 333 5.70 7.67 -6.44
CA SER A 333 6.76 8.61 -6.77
C SER A 333 6.34 10.00 -6.31
N TYR A 334 7.26 10.76 -5.70
CA TYR A 334 6.94 12.06 -5.11
C TYR A 334 7.60 13.19 -5.85
N TYR A 335 6.90 14.33 -5.87
CA TYR A 335 7.29 15.57 -6.53
C TYR A 335 6.90 16.75 -5.65
N CYS A 336 7.56 17.87 -5.82
CA CYS A 336 7.27 19.13 -5.14
C CYS A 336 7.04 20.26 -6.14
N PHE A 337 6.02 21.07 -5.90
CA PHE A 337 5.88 22.37 -6.55
C PHE A 337 6.73 23.40 -5.79
N LYS A 338 7.67 24.03 -6.47
CA LYS A 338 8.60 24.96 -5.84
C LYS A 338 7.90 26.17 -5.21
N GLU A 339 6.99 26.77 -5.94
CA GLU A 339 6.26 27.98 -5.52
C GLU A 339 5.28 27.66 -4.37
N LEU A 340 4.50 26.60 -4.51
CA LEU A 340 3.49 26.20 -3.52
C LEU A 340 4.12 25.50 -2.31
N LYS A 341 5.38 25.05 -2.40
CA LYS A 341 6.05 24.20 -1.38
C LYS A 341 5.24 22.96 -0.98
N GLN A 342 4.35 22.51 -1.87
CA GLN A 342 3.47 21.36 -1.68
C GLN A 342 4.05 20.12 -2.33
N ARG A 343 4.19 19.08 -1.53
CA ARG A 343 4.60 17.76 -2.00
C ARG A 343 3.38 16.96 -2.43
N ILE A 344 3.47 16.32 -3.59
CA ILE A 344 2.42 15.44 -4.12
C ILE A 344 3.01 14.09 -4.54
N GLY A 345 2.18 13.06 -4.55
CA GLY A 345 2.58 11.70 -4.95
C GLY A 345 1.77 11.19 -6.14
N PHE A 346 2.39 10.32 -6.95
CA PHE A 346 1.70 9.62 -8.03
C PHE A 346 1.92 8.12 -7.93
N ILE A 347 0.84 7.36 -8.16
CA ILE A 347 0.83 5.89 -8.18
C ILE A 347 0.35 5.46 -9.57
N GLY A 348 1.30 5.20 -10.45
CA GLY A 348 1.09 4.84 -11.85
C GLY A 348 1.20 3.33 -12.06
N ALA A 349 0.29 2.53 -11.53
CA ALA A 349 0.38 1.07 -11.66
C ALA A 349 0.19 0.58 -13.10
N MET A 350 -0.55 1.32 -13.93
CA MET A 350 -0.82 0.96 -15.32
C MET A 350 0.29 1.45 -16.26
N THR A 351 0.87 2.62 -16.01
CA THR A 351 1.80 3.28 -16.93
C THR A 351 3.28 3.19 -16.49
N ASN A 352 3.58 3.01 -15.20
CA ASN A 352 4.95 2.88 -14.74
C ASN A 352 5.45 1.43 -14.85
N LEU A 353 6.37 1.15 -15.76
CA LEU A 353 6.94 -0.19 -15.98
C LEU A 353 7.74 -0.71 -14.78
N HIS A 354 8.33 0.19 -13.99
CA HIS A 354 9.16 -0.11 -12.81
C HIS A 354 8.35 -0.19 -11.50
N PHE A 355 7.01 -0.19 -11.59
CA PHE A 355 6.11 -0.13 -10.43
C PHE A 355 6.32 -1.27 -9.42
N CYS A 356 6.67 -2.47 -9.89
CA CYS A 356 6.81 -3.66 -9.06
C CYS A 356 8.20 -3.86 -8.46
N GLU A 357 9.25 -3.22 -9.00
CA GLU A 357 10.65 -3.45 -8.63
C GLU A 357 10.98 -3.22 -7.13
N SER A 358 10.22 -2.35 -6.47
CA SER A 358 10.39 -2.07 -5.04
C SER A 358 9.27 -2.64 -4.17
N CYS A 359 8.55 -3.66 -4.65
CA CYS A 359 7.38 -4.18 -3.95
C CYS A 359 7.77 -5.00 -2.73
N ASN A 360 7.46 -4.50 -1.55
CA ASN A 360 7.73 -5.12 -0.26
C ASN A 360 6.47 -5.68 0.45
N LYS A 361 5.38 -5.94 -0.30
CA LYS A 361 4.05 -6.14 0.28
C LYS A 361 3.57 -7.58 0.18
N LEU A 362 2.88 -8.01 1.25
CA LEU A 362 2.02 -9.17 1.31
C LEU A 362 0.63 -8.71 1.76
N ARG A 363 -0.42 -9.44 1.39
CA ARG A 363 -1.80 -9.13 1.78
C ARG A 363 -2.44 -10.30 2.50
N LEU A 364 -3.20 -10.00 3.56
CA LEU A 364 -4.10 -10.92 4.24
C LEU A 364 -5.53 -10.42 3.99
N THR A 365 -6.37 -11.26 3.40
CA THR A 365 -7.78 -10.95 3.15
C THR A 365 -8.61 -11.20 4.40
N CYS A 366 -9.81 -10.61 4.47
CA CYS A 366 -10.67 -10.75 5.63
C CYS A 366 -11.17 -12.18 5.86
N ASP A 367 -11.18 -13.01 4.82
CA ASP A 367 -11.52 -14.44 4.88
C ASP A 367 -10.28 -15.35 5.02
N GLY A 368 -9.12 -14.79 5.34
CA GLY A 368 -7.92 -15.55 5.69
C GLY A 368 -7.15 -16.13 4.51
N LYS A 369 -7.14 -15.42 3.38
CA LYS A 369 -6.26 -15.76 2.25
C LYS A 369 -5.02 -14.88 2.26
N LEU A 370 -3.84 -15.46 2.05
CA LEU A 370 -2.62 -14.70 1.74
C LEU A 370 -2.51 -14.48 0.23
N ARG A 371 -2.33 -13.21 -0.17
CA ARG A 371 -2.11 -12.81 -1.56
C ARG A 371 -0.76 -12.14 -1.71
N PRO A 372 0.15 -12.69 -2.51
CA PRO A 372 1.48 -12.11 -2.72
C PRO A 372 1.44 -10.84 -3.59
N CYS A 373 0.41 -10.67 -4.43
CA CYS A 373 0.24 -9.52 -5.31
C CYS A 373 -1.22 -9.09 -5.41
N LEU A 374 -1.48 -7.78 -5.60
CA LEU A 374 -2.83 -7.26 -5.82
C LEU A 374 -3.37 -7.65 -7.21
N GLY A 375 -2.54 -7.52 -8.23
CA GLY A 375 -2.87 -7.82 -9.63
C GLY A 375 -2.41 -9.22 -10.02
N SER A 376 -2.72 -10.23 -9.21
CA SER A 376 -2.51 -11.63 -9.50
C SER A 376 -3.68 -12.43 -8.92
N HIS A 377 -3.98 -13.57 -9.52
CA HIS A 377 -5.02 -14.49 -9.02
C HIS A 377 -4.55 -15.41 -7.90
N LEU A 378 -3.25 -15.38 -7.57
CA LEU A 378 -2.69 -16.24 -6.54
C LEU A 378 -3.24 -15.91 -5.15
N GLU A 379 -3.91 -16.89 -4.56
CA GLU A 379 -4.45 -16.85 -3.20
C GLU A 379 -4.17 -18.16 -2.48
N PHE A 380 -3.79 -18.09 -1.22
CA PHE A 380 -3.41 -19.23 -0.40
C PHE A 380 -4.16 -19.18 0.93
N ASP A 381 -4.95 -20.21 1.23
CA ASP A 381 -5.77 -20.26 2.43
C ASP A 381 -4.95 -20.60 3.68
N ILE A 382 -4.62 -19.57 4.48
CA ILE A 382 -3.93 -19.74 5.77
C ILE A 382 -4.92 -19.94 6.92
N LYS A 383 -6.21 -19.57 6.73
CA LYS A 383 -7.25 -19.75 7.75
C LYS A 383 -7.51 -21.23 8.01
N ALA A 384 -7.60 -22.04 6.95
CA ALA A 384 -7.93 -23.45 7.07
C ALA A 384 -6.91 -24.22 7.95
N PRO A 385 -5.61 -24.24 7.67
CA PRO A 385 -4.65 -24.93 8.56
C PRO A 385 -4.61 -24.29 9.96
N MET A 386 -4.70 -22.98 10.10
CA MET A 386 -4.73 -22.33 11.42
C MET A 386 -5.91 -22.81 12.29
N ARG A 387 -7.12 -22.93 11.72
CA ARG A 387 -8.31 -23.42 12.42
C ARG A 387 -8.31 -24.92 12.65
N GLN A 388 -7.53 -25.68 11.89
CA GLN A 388 -7.28 -27.10 12.08
C GLN A 388 -6.22 -27.39 13.14
N GLY A 389 -5.64 -26.37 13.76
CA GLY A 389 -4.70 -26.50 14.86
C GLY A 389 -3.23 -26.40 14.47
N ALA A 390 -2.91 -25.95 13.24
CA ALA A 390 -1.52 -25.72 12.84
C ALA A 390 -0.79 -24.82 13.86
N ASP A 391 0.43 -25.21 14.20
CA ASP A 391 1.30 -24.47 15.10
C ASP A 391 1.91 -23.23 14.41
N ASP A 392 2.67 -22.45 15.16
CA ASP A 392 3.23 -21.21 14.65
C ASP A 392 4.37 -21.46 13.65
N GLU A 393 5.12 -22.55 13.76
CA GLU A 393 6.19 -22.88 12.80
C GLU A 393 5.61 -23.37 11.47
N GLU A 394 4.55 -24.14 11.49
CA GLU A 394 3.82 -24.55 10.29
C GLU A 394 3.26 -23.31 9.56
N LEU A 395 2.66 -22.37 10.30
CA LEU A 395 2.16 -21.12 9.73
C LEU A 395 3.29 -20.23 9.22
N LYS A 396 4.48 -20.18 9.85
CA LYS A 396 5.67 -19.50 9.31
C LYS A 396 6.13 -20.14 7.99
N GLY A 397 6.14 -21.47 7.92
CA GLY A 397 6.41 -22.22 6.70
C GLY A 397 5.44 -21.85 5.59
N PHE A 398 4.15 -21.71 5.93
CA PHE A 398 3.12 -21.28 4.98
C PHE A 398 3.38 -19.86 4.43
N PHE A 399 3.70 -18.88 5.29
CA PHE A 399 4.06 -17.52 4.88
C PHE A 399 5.24 -17.52 3.91
N ARG A 400 6.33 -18.26 4.22
CA ARG A 400 7.50 -18.36 3.35
C ARG A 400 7.13 -18.95 1.99
N GLY A 401 6.35 -20.03 1.96
CA GLY A 401 5.89 -20.68 0.73
C GLY A 401 5.02 -19.77 -0.15
N VAL A 402 4.25 -18.86 0.44
CA VAL A 402 3.48 -17.85 -0.31
C VAL A 402 4.38 -16.78 -0.88
N VAL A 403 5.35 -16.30 -0.10
CA VAL A 403 6.31 -15.27 -0.58
C VAL A 403 7.17 -15.80 -1.71
N ASP A 404 7.61 -17.05 -1.63
CA ASP A 404 8.36 -17.73 -2.69
C ASP A 404 7.57 -17.81 -4.03
N ARG A 405 6.24 -17.85 -3.97
CA ARG A 405 5.35 -17.84 -5.16
C ARG A 405 4.92 -16.44 -5.60
N LYS A 406 5.50 -15.38 -5.03
CA LYS A 406 5.18 -14.01 -5.43
C LYS A 406 5.61 -13.77 -6.88
N PRO A 407 4.72 -13.22 -7.75
CA PRO A 407 5.10 -12.92 -9.13
C PRO A 407 6.04 -11.71 -9.18
N GLN A 408 6.90 -11.67 -10.19
CA GLN A 408 7.82 -10.55 -10.44
C GLN A 408 7.07 -9.22 -10.60
N GLN A 409 5.96 -9.27 -11.34
CA GLN A 409 5.11 -8.12 -11.60
C GLN A 409 3.64 -8.50 -11.57
N HIS A 410 2.77 -7.49 -11.49
CA HIS A 410 1.33 -7.67 -11.56
C HIS A 410 0.86 -7.87 -13.01
N ASP A 411 -0.33 -8.47 -13.17
CA ASP A 411 -0.92 -8.80 -14.49
C ASP A 411 -1.88 -7.71 -14.99
N PHE A 412 -1.98 -6.55 -14.38
CA PHE A 412 -2.96 -5.50 -14.74
C PHE A 412 -2.90 -5.07 -16.20
N ARG A 413 -1.73 -5.19 -16.86
CA ARG A 413 -1.52 -4.84 -18.27
C ARG A 413 -1.83 -5.99 -19.22
N ASN A 414 -2.06 -7.20 -18.71
CA ASN A 414 -2.22 -8.43 -19.48
C ASN A 414 -3.68 -8.91 -19.44
N ASN A 415 -4.63 -8.03 -19.71
CA ASN A 415 -6.07 -8.34 -19.68
C ASN A 415 -6.52 -8.98 -18.35
N TYR A 416 -6.02 -8.47 -17.25
CA TYR A 416 -6.36 -8.95 -15.91
C TYR A 416 -7.86 -8.77 -15.64
N LEU A 417 -8.54 -9.88 -15.40
CA LEU A 417 -9.93 -9.90 -14.94
C LEU A 417 -9.94 -10.21 -13.45
N PRO A 418 -10.41 -9.30 -12.59
CA PRO A 418 -10.42 -9.54 -11.15
C PRO A 418 -11.35 -10.71 -10.80
N GLY A 419 -10.83 -11.73 -10.14
CA GLY A 419 -11.62 -12.86 -9.63
C GLY A 419 -12.34 -12.54 -8.31
N ARG A 420 -12.00 -11.42 -7.67
CA ARG A 420 -12.55 -10.96 -6.38
C ARG A 420 -12.77 -9.46 -6.39
N ARG A 421 -13.72 -9.02 -5.56
CA ARG A 421 -13.98 -7.58 -5.33
C ARG A 421 -12.85 -6.97 -4.50
N MET A 422 -12.50 -5.71 -4.80
CA MET A 422 -11.46 -4.97 -4.09
C MET A 422 -11.71 -4.89 -2.58
N VAL A 423 -12.96 -4.75 -2.16
CA VAL A 423 -13.36 -4.69 -0.74
C VAL A 423 -12.99 -5.94 0.06
N ALA A 424 -12.94 -7.11 -0.56
CA ALA A 424 -12.54 -8.35 0.12
C ALA A 424 -11.02 -8.51 0.19
N ILE A 425 -10.28 -7.88 -0.72
CA ILE A 425 -8.81 -7.95 -0.81
C ILE A 425 -8.16 -6.87 0.07
N GLY A 426 -8.82 -5.75 0.21
CA GLY A 426 -8.32 -4.58 0.92
C GLY A 426 -7.49 -3.64 0.05
N GLY A 427 -8.05 -2.49 -0.24
CA GLY A 427 -7.49 -1.39 -1.05
C GLY A 427 -6.48 -0.51 -0.32
#